data_ce33e1909c88023ed3fc649c380c639c
#
_entry.id   ce33e1909c88023ed3fc649c380c639c
#
_cell.length_a   1.000
_cell.length_b   1.000
_cell.length_c   1.000
_cell.angle_alpha   90.00
_cell.angle_beta   90.00
_cell.angle_gamma   90.00
#
_symmetry.space_group_name_H-M   'P 1'
#
loop_
_entity.id
_entity.type
_entity.pdbx_description
1 polymer ?
#
loop_
_entity_poly.entity_id
_entity_poly.type
_entity_poly.pdbx_seq_one_letter_code
_entity_poly.pdbx_strand_id
1 'polypeptide(L)'
;MANDILEQLILRVNSMEARLTEIERADRAAADATATANTLLLRDGSANGALALLSANGVSFPATQVTNAGANVLDDYEEGTFTPGVGGGVTLGNGTLSGVYTKIGNLVYMQIKFTWGSTTSLPGAVTFTGLPFTSAIETPAYGYCLRQGVGYYFAHTQVLASSTSTAGLSQAGGASVSATSPATWTNGDIFVLSGVYRV
;
A
#
# COMPACT_ATOMS: atom_id res chain seq x y z
N MET A 1 -58.54 40.59 28.03
CA MET A 1 -57.33 41.15 27.42
C MET A 1 -56.03 40.37 27.77
N ALA A 2 -55.66 40.25 29.07
CA ALA A 2 -54.40 39.53 29.43
C ALA A 2 -54.46 38.04 29.12
N ASN A 3 -55.56 37.34 29.39
CA ASN A 3 -55.74 35.92 29.11
C ASN A 3 -55.72 35.63 27.61
N ASP A 4 -56.30 36.54 26.81
CA ASP A 4 -56.34 36.42 25.35
C ASP A 4 -54.95 36.52 24.72
N ILE A 5 -54.11 37.41 25.22
CA ILE A 5 -52.72 37.53 24.81
C ILE A 5 -51.92 36.27 25.18
N LEU A 6 -52.15 35.69 26.36
CA LEU A 6 -51.45 34.49 26.84
C LEU A 6 -51.83 33.26 25.97
N GLU A 7 -53.14 33.10 25.68
CA GLU A 7 -53.60 32.02 24.78
C GLU A 7 -53.00 32.13 23.37
N GLN A 8 -52.97 33.33 22.80
CA GLN A 8 -52.33 33.57 21.52
C GLN A 8 -50.81 33.27 21.56
N LEU A 9 -50.15 33.60 22.68
CA LEU A 9 -48.73 33.31 22.83
C LEU A 9 -48.47 31.80 22.87
N ILE A 10 -49.29 31.05 23.65
CA ILE A 10 -49.21 29.58 23.72
C ILE A 10 -49.43 28.94 22.34
N LEU A 11 -50.45 29.40 21.61
CA LEU A 11 -50.70 28.90 20.23
C LEU A 11 -49.52 29.13 19.30
N ARG A 12 -48.84 30.28 19.41
CA ARG A 12 -47.66 30.59 18.60
C ARG A 12 -46.45 29.70 19.00
N VAL A 13 -46.22 29.50 20.28
CA VAL A 13 -45.15 28.62 20.79
C VAL A 13 -45.37 27.19 20.27
N ASN A 14 -46.57 26.63 20.46
CA ASN A 14 -46.91 25.29 19.99
C ASN A 14 -46.73 25.14 18.44
N SER A 15 -47.12 26.19 17.71
CA SER A 15 -46.90 26.21 16.25
C SER A 15 -45.41 26.26 15.86
N MET A 16 -44.60 26.99 16.63
CA MET A 16 -43.14 27.04 16.41
C MET A 16 -42.49 25.71 16.75
N GLU A 17 -42.88 25.05 17.85
CA GLU A 17 -42.38 23.73 18.21
C GLU A 17 -42.74 22.67 17.18
N ALA A 18 -43.97 22.67 16.63
CA ALA A 18 -44.37 21.78 15.55
C ALA A 18 -43.52 21.98 14.27
N ARG A 19 -43.28 23.26 13.93
CA ARG A 19 -42.41 23.58 12.76
C ARG A 19 -40.96 23.17 12.98
N LEU A 20 -40.42 23.33 14.20
CA LEU A 20 -39.08 22.90 14.52
C LEU A 20 -38.94 21.37 14.38
N THR A 21 -39.95 20.63 14.92
CA THR A 21 -39.98 19.16 14.76
C THR A 21 -40.07 18.72 13.31
N GLU A 22 -40.80 19.44 12.46
CA GLU A 22 -40.85 19.17 11.01
C GLU A 22 -39.52 19.44 10.31
N ILE A 23 -38.85 20.54 10.67
CA ILE A 23 -37.52 20.88 10.14
C ILE A 23 -36.49 19.80 10.54
N GLU A 24 -36.45 19.42 11.81
CA GLU A 24 -35.55 18.36 12.28
C GLU A 24 -35.82 17.01 11.61
N ARG A 25 -37.08 16.69 11.33
CA ARG A 25 -37.46 15.47 10.61
C ARG A 25 -37.06 15.54 9.13
N ALA A 26 -37.22 16.70 8.51
CA ALA A 26 -36.83 16.92 7.11
C ALA A 26 -35.31 16.89 6.95
N ASP A 27 -34.53 17.49 7.88
CA ASP A 27 -33.08 17.45 7.89
C ASP A 27 -32.56 16.03 8.09
N ARG A 28 -33.19 15.26 8.97
CA ARG A 28 -32.84 13.85 9.18
C ARG A 28 -33.18 13.00 7.94
N ALA A 29 -34.31 13.21 7.32
CA ALA A 29 -34.70 12.52 6.08
C ALA A 29 -33.82 12.91 4.89
N ALA A 30 -33.38 14.18 4.81
CA ALA A 30 -32.44 14.63 3.80
C ALA A 30 -31.04 14.02 4.02
N ALA A 31 -30.59 13.91 5.26
CA ALA A 31 -29.34 13.23 5.61
C ALA A 31 -29.40 11.73 5.25
N ASP A 32 -30.51 11.06 5.54
CA ASP A 32 -30.74 9.65 5.17
C ASP A 32 -30.84 9.43 3.64
N ALA A 33 -31.46 10.39 2.91
CA ALA A 33 -31.59 10.29 1.45
C ALA A 33 -30.28 10.57 0.69
N THR A 34 -29.37 11.34 1.28
CA THR A 34 -28.04 11.61 0.74
C THR A 34 -26.98 10.61 1.21
N ALA A 35 -27.28 9.81 2.22
CA ALA A 35 -26.46 8.67 2.61
C ALA A 35 -26.60 7.56 1.55
N THR A 36 -25.89 7.72 0.44
CA THR A 36 -25.56 6.54 -0.37
C THR A 36 -24.91 5.52 0.54
N ALA A 37 -25.22 4.25 0.35
CA ALA A 37 -24.96 3.12 1.27
C ALA A 37 -23.49 2.94 1.75
N ASN A 38 -22.58 3.86 1.44
CA ASN A 38 -21.14 3.81 1.72
C ASN A 38 -20.58 5.10 2.37
N THR A 39 -21.42 6.05 2.81
CA THR A 39 -20.92 7.30 3.37
C THR A 39 -21.67 7.64 4.68
N LEU A 40 -21.33 6.97 5.76
CA LEU A 40 -21.76 7.39 7.09
C LEU A 40 -20.64 8.16 7.78
N LEU A 41 -20.60 9.47 7.57
CA LEU A 41 -19.81 10.40 8.38
C LEU A 41 -20.69 10.86 9.55
N LEU A 42 -20.52 10.26 10.71
CA LEU A 42 -21.05 10.81 11.96
C LEU A 42 -20.11 11.93 12.42
N ARG A 43 -20.56 13.17 12.35
CA ARG A 43 -19.94 14.29 13.06
C ARG A 43 -20.41 14.27 14.51
N ASP A 44 -19.48 14.14 15.45
CA ASP A 44 -19.76 14.51 16.82
C ASP A 44 -19.91 16.04 16.94
N GLY A 45 -20.49 16.52 18.02
CA GLY A 45 -20.71 17.95 18.26
C GLY A 45 -19.44 18.80 18.36
N SER A 46 -18.26 18.20 18.18
CA SER A 46 -16.93 18.83 18.22
C SER A 46 -16.30 18.98 16.83
N ALA A 47 -17.08 18.79 15.75
CA ALA A 47 -16.63 18.83 14.35
C ALA A 47 -15.54 17.78 13.98
N ASN A 48 -15.24 16.85 14.84
CA ASN A 48 -14.40 15.70 14.53
C ASN A 48 -15.26 14.65 13.83
N GLY A 49 -14.92 14.35 12.58
CA GLY A 49 -15.53 13.24 11.86
C GLY A 49 -15.08 11.92 12.51
N ALA A 50 -15.94 11.31 13.34
CA ALA A 50 -15.71 9.93 13.74
C ALA A 50 -16.19 9.02 12.60
N LEU A 51 -15.31 8.19 12.07
CA LEU A 51 -15.67 7.12 11.14
C LEU A 51 -16.39 6.02 11.95
N ALA A 52 -17.73 6.07 12.02
CA ALA A 52 -18.48 5.18 12.91
C ALA A 52 -18.73 3.79 12.34
N LEU A 53 -18.61 3.59 11.03
CA LEU A 53 -18.71 2.25 10.42
C LEU A 53 -18.03 2.22 9.06
N LEU A 54 -16.92 1.50 8.97
CA LEU A 54 -16.41 1.02 7.69
C LEU A 54 -17.15 -0.28 7.38
N SER A 55 -18.12 -0.19 6.48
CA SER A 55 -18.92 -1.35 6.07
C SER A 55 -18.07 -2.33 5.27
N ALA A 56 -18.46 -3.56 5.37
CA ALA A 56 -18.02 -4.85 4.82
C ALA A 56 -17.02 -4.94 3.65
N ASN A 57 -16.69 -3.89 2.93
CA ASN A 57 -15.85 -3.91 1.72
C ASN A 57 -14.49 -3.22 1.86
N GLY A 58 -14.10 -2.80 3.07
CA GLY A 58 -12.79 -2.18 3.33
C GLY A 58 -12.76 -0.65 3.29
N VAL A 59 -11.58 -0.08 3.52
CA VAL A 59 -11.27 1.35 3.39
C VAL A 59 -10.70 1.58 2.02
N SER A 60 -11.28 2.50 1.26
CA SER A 60 -10.73 2.92 -0.04
C SER A 60 -9.91 4.19 0.14
N PHE A 61 -8.67 4.14 -0.33
CA PHE A 61 -7.79 5.31 -0.42
C PHE A 61 -7.80 5.87 -1.84
N PRO A 62 -7.53 7.17 -2.03
CA PRO A 62 -7.39 7.76 -3.37
C PRO A 62 -6.24 7.10 -4.14
N ALA A 63 -6.37 6.96 -5.46
CA ALA A 63 -5.31 6.42 -6.32
C ALA A 63 -4.03 7.29 -6.34
N THR A 64 -4.15 8.56 -5.95
CA THR A 64 -3.02 9.47 -5.72
C THR A 64 -3.00 9.84 -4.26
N GLN A 65 -1.87 9.64 -3.61
CA GLN A 65 -1.69 9.98 -2.21
C GLN A 65 -2.04 11.45 -1.94
N VAL A 66 -2.88 11.68 -0.94
CA VAL A 66 -3.14 13.00 -0.36
C VAL A 66 -2.34 13.10 0.93
N THR A 67 -1.13 13.66 0.83
CA THR A 67 -0.19 13.74 1.94
C THR A 67 -0.79 14.45 3.15
N ASN A 68 -0.76 13.79 4.31
CA ASN A 68 -1.14 14.37 5.59
C ASN A 68 0.06 14.41 6.54
N ALA A 69 0.38 15.59 7.08
CA ALA A 69 1.50 15.78 8.00
C ALA A 69 1.24 15.27 9.43
N GLY A 70 0.04 14.78 9.73
CA GLY A 70 -0.32 14.25 11.05
C GLY A 70 0.39 12.93 11.34
N ALA A 71 1.15 12.86 12.43
CA ALA A 71 1.93 11.67 12.81
C ALA A 71 1.09 10.41 13.06
N ASN A 72 -0.21 10.57 13.30
CA ASN A 72 -1.15 9.49 13.60
C ASN A 72 -2.19 9.29 12.49
N VAL A 73 -1.91 9.76 11.28
CA VAL A 73 -2.80 9.64 10.13
C VAL A 73 -2.24 8.66 9.14
N LEU A 74 -3.01 7.63 8.80
CA LEU A 74 -2.73 6.77 7.66
C LEU A 74 -3.33 7.45 6.41
N ASP A 75 -2.47 7.97 5.56
CA ASP A 75 -2.83 8.77 4.40
C ASP A 75 -2.63 8.05 3.06
N ASP A 76 -2.14 6.81 3.09
CA ASP A 76 -1.91 6.03 1.88
C ASP A 76 -1.93 4.52 2.14
N TYR A 77 -2.64 3.80 1.28
CA TYR A 77 -2.59 2.36 1.14
C TYR A 77 -2.69 2.01 -0.34
N GLU A 78 -1.73 1.24 -0.80
CA GLU A 78 -1.68 0.80 -2.19
C GLU A 78 -1.09 -0.62 -2.27
N GLU A 79 -1.66 -1.45 -3.09
CA GLU A 79 -1.12 -2.76 -3.43
C GLU A 79 -1.15 -2.99 -4.93
N GLY A 80 -0.19 -3.73 -5.42
CA GLY A 80 -0.12 -3.97 -6.85
C GLY A 80 1.02 -4.88 -7.29
N THR A 81 1.17 -4.93 -8.58
CA THR A 81 2.26 -5.63 -9.25
C THR A 81 3.17 -4.64 -9.95
N PHE A 82 4.44 -4.98 -10.11
CA PHE A 82 5.38 -4.23 -10.92
C PHE A 82 6.27 -5.19 -11.73
N THR A 83 6.88 -4.67 -12.76
CA THR A 83 7.83 -5.44 -13.58
C THR A 83 9.25 -4.99 -13.24
N PRO A 84 9.99 -5.76 -12.41
CA PRO A 84 11.38 -5.44 -12.15
C PRO A 84 12.21 -5.57 -13.42
N GLY A 85 13.29 -4.80 -13.48
CA GLY A 85 14.39 -5.03 -14.42
C GLY A 85 15.53 -5.79 -13.75
N VAL A 86 16.44 -6.32 -14.53
CA VAL A 86 17.72 -6.87 -14.07
C VAL A 86 18.88 -6.03 -14.57
N GLY A 87 19.85 -5.83 -13.69
CA GLY A 87 21.12 -5.16 -13.99
C GLY A 87 22.31 -6.09 -13.72
N GLY A 88 23.51 -5.50 -13.63
CA GLY A 88 24.74 -6.29 -13.43
C GLY A 88 25.18 -7.08 -14.67
N GLY A 89 24.72 -6.66 -15.87
CA GLY A 89 25.02 -7.35 -17.12
C GLY A 89 24.17 -8.61 -17.35
N VAL A 90 23.14 -8.84 -16.53
CA VAL A 90 22.23 -9.99 -16.67
C VAL A 90 21.45 -9.89 -17.96
N THR A 91 21.46 -10.95 -18.76
CA THR A 91 20.53 -11.13 -19.87
C THR A 91 19.40 -12.03 -19.43
N LEU A 92 18.17 -11.49 -19.36
CA LEU A 92 16.99 -12.25 -18.93
C LEU A 92 16.68 -13.42 -19.88
N GLY A 93 16.85 -13.21 -21.20
CA GLY A 93 16.52 -14.21 -22.21
C GLY A 93 15.05 -14.63 -22.14
N ASN A 94 14.79 -15.92 -22.06
CA ASN A 94 13.45 -16.50 -21.85
C ASN A 94 13.14 -16.76 -20.36
N GLY A 95 13.93 -16.23 -19.43
CA GLY A 95 13.59 -16.16 -18.01
C GLY A 95 12.45 -15.21 -17.76
N THR A 96 11.89 -15.24 -16.55
CA THR A 96 10.77 -14.38 -16.17
C THR A 96 11.07 -13.60 -14.90
N LEU A 97 10.53 -12.39 -14.83
CA LEU A 97 10.57 -11.51 -13.66
C LEU A 97 9.15 -11.07 -13.31
N SER A 98 8.86 -11.09 -12.03
CA SER A 98 7.62 -10.53 -11.49
C SER A 98 7.88 -9.87 -10.15
N GLY A 99 7.11 -8.84 -9.83
CA GLY A 99 7.14 -8.16 -8.56
C GLY A 99 5.74 -7.88 -8.04
N VAL A 100 5.58 -7.94 -6.73
CA VAL A 100 4.38 -7.49 -6.02
C VAL A 100 4.79 -6.55 -4.91
N TYR A 101 3.90 -5.64 -4.55
CA TYR A 101 4.14 -4.72 -3.44
C TYR A 101 2.87 -4.40 -2.67
N THR A 102 3.07 -3.96 -1.43
CA THR A 102 2.06 -3.31 -0.60
C THR A 102 2.69 -2.09 0.03
N LYS A 103 2.07 -0.92 -0.15
CA LYS A 103 2.49 0.34 0.46
C LYS A 103 1.50 0.72 1.56
N ILE A 104 2.02 1.11 2.71
CA ILE A 104 1.24 1.62 3.84
C ILE A 104 1.92 2.87 4.36
N GLY A 105 1.34 4.02 4.08
CA GLY A 105 1.97 5.31 4.33
C GLY A 105 3.33 5.41 3.62
N ASN A 106 4.41 5.55 4.37
CA ASN A 106 5.76 5.63 3.84
C ASN A 106 6.54 4.30 3.84
N LEU A 107 5.88 3.18 4.14
CA LEU A 107 6.50 1.85 4.10
C LEU A 107 6.03 1.07 2.88
N VAL A 108 6.98 0.48 2.18
CA VAL A 108 6.73 -0.39 1.04
C VAL A 108 7.30 -1.77 1.32
N TYR A 109 6.43 -2.76 1.46
CA TYR A 109 6.82 -4.17 1.31
C TYR A 109 6.91 -4.50 -0.17
N MET A 110 7.96 -5.19 -0.57
CA MET A 110 8.10 -5.69 -1.93
C MET A 110 8.56 -7.14 -1.95
N GLN A 111 8.15 -7.88 -2.98
CA GLN A 111 8.70 -9.18 -3.31
C GLN A 111 8.99 -9.26 -4.81
N ILE A 112 10.16 -9.76 -5.16
CA ILE A 112 10.60 -10.02 -6.54
C ILE A 112 10.84 -11.51 -6.69
N LYS A 113 10.35 -12.07 -7.79
CA LYS A 113 10.65 -13.43 -8.21
C LYS A 113 11.29 -13.40 -9.60
N PHE A 114 12.48 -13.96 -9.71
CA PHE A 114 13.18 -14.20 -10.96
C PHE A 114 13.25 -15.71 -11.20
N THR A 115 12.75 -16.16 -12.33
CA THR A 115 12.87 -17.56 -12.75
C THR A 115 13.86 -17.64 -13.92
N TRP A 116 14.85 -18.46 -13.75
CA TRP A 116 15.91 -18.68 -14.73
C TRP A 116 15.37 -19.39 -15.96
N GLY A 117 15.69 -18.88 -17.15
CA GLY A 117 15.36 -19.50 -18.42
C GLY A 117 16.57 -20.21 -19.05
N SER A 118 16.34 -20.97 -20.09
CA SER A 118 17.40 -21.69 -20.80
C SER A 118 18.39 -20.77 -21.56
N THR A 119 17.98 -19.51 -21.83
CA THR A 119 18.82 -18.50 -22.51
C THR A 119 19.21 -17.36 -21.56
N THR A 120 18.90 -17.48 -20.26
CA THR A 120 19.33 -16.52 -19.26
C THR A 120 20.82 -16.61 -19.03
N SER A 121 21.51 -15.48 -18.94
CA SER A 121 22.92 -15.43 -18.59
C SER A 121 23.21 -14.40 -17.49
N LEU A 122 24.16 -14.73 -16.62
CA LEU A 122 24.52 -13.96 -15.44
C LEU A 122 26.05 -13.78 -15.41
N PRO A 123 26.61 -12.82 -16.11
CA PRO A 123 28.06 -12.61 -16.14
C PRO A 123 28.60 -11.98 -14.85
N GLY A 124 27.77 -11.34 -14.06
CA GLY A 124 28.15 -10.64 -12.84
C GLY A 124 27.09 -10.74 -11.72
N ALA A 125 27.22 -9.92 -10.70
CA ALA A 125 26.25 -9.86 -9.61
C ALA A 125 24.88 -9.38 -10.11
N VAL A 126 23.81 -10.10 -9.75
CA VAL A 126 22.45 -9.67 -10.06
C VAL A 126 22.10 -8.42 -9.26
N THR A 127 21.61 -7.40 -9.95
CA THR A 127 20.90 -6.27 -9.34
C THR A 127 19.47 -6.25 -9.86
N PHE A 128 18.54 -5.75 -9.05
CA PHE A 128 17.18 -5.51 -9.51
C PHE A 128 16.93 -4.01 -9.63
N THR A 129 16.18 -3.62 -10.65
CA THR A 129 15.83 -2.23 -10.97
C THR A 129 14.33 -2.09 -11.13
N GLY A 130 13.81 -0.87 -11.22
CA GLY A 130 12.40 -0.64 -11.45
C GLY A 130 11.53 -1.01 -10.25
N LEU A 131 12.03 -0.82 -9.01
CA LEU A 131 11.20 -0.89 -7.82
C LEU A 131 10.04 0.10 -7.92
N PRO A 132 8.87 -0.20 -7.32
CA PRO A 132 7.65 0.58 -7.54
C PRO A 132 7.77 2.03 -7.04
N PHE A 133 8.61 2.28 -6.04
CA PHE A 133 8.81 3.61 -5.46
C PHE A 133 10.29 3.85 -5.18
N THR A 134 10.69 5.13 -5.22
CA THR A 134 12.05 5.53 -4.87
C THR A 134 12.27 5.40 -3.37
N SER A 135 13.29 4.65 -2.97
CA SER A 135 13.65 4.50 -1.56
C SER A 135 14.24 5.78 -0.99
N ALA A 136 13.79 6.19 0.19
CA ALA A 136 14.34 7.33 0.90
C ALA A 136 15.69 7.02 1.56
N ILE A 137 15.90 5.79 2.01
CA ILE A 137 17.09 5.36 2.76
C ILE A 137 17.56 3.98 2.29
N GLU A 138 18.84 3.71 2.47
CA GLU A 138 19.38 2.37 2.24
C GLU A 138 18.78 1.36 3.22
N THR A 139 18.29 0.23 2.70
CA THR A 139 17.56 -0.75 3.50
C THR A 139 17.92 -2.16 3.06
N PRO A 140 18.18 -3.11 3.98
CA PRO A 140 18.47 -4.49 3.62
C PRO A 140 17.23 -5.19 3.07
N ALA A 141 17.46 -6.08 2.11
CA ALA A 141 16.48 -7.01 1.57
C ALA A 141 17.06 -8.43 1.55
N TYR A 142 16.21 -9.40 1.81
CA TYR A 142 16.61 -10.78 2.02
C TYR A 142 15.80 -11.74 1.16
N GLY A 143 16.38 -12.88 0.87
CA GLY A 143 15.71 -13.88 0.08
C GLY A 143 16.50 -15.17 -0.04
N TYR A 144 16.20 -15.88 -1.08
CA TYR A 144 16.90 -17.12 -1.39
C TYR A 144 17.04 -17.31 -2.91
N CYS A 145 18.05 -18.10 -3.25
CA CYS A 145 18.18 -18.70 -4.56
C CYS A 145 17.89 -20.19 -4.43
N LEU A 146 16.92 -20.70 -5.16
CA LEU A 146 16.60 -22.13 -5.21
C LEU A 146 17.17 -22.72 -6.49
N ARG A 147 18.04 -23.69 -6.36
CA ARG A 147 18.42 -24.59 -7.44
C ARG A 147 17.53 -25.84 -7.39
N GLN A 148 16.77 -26.06 -8.44
CA GLN A 148 15.83 -27.18 -8.52
C GLN A 148 16.55 -28.52 -8.36
N GLY A 149 16.04 -29.37 -7.49
CA GLY A 149 16.62 -30.69 -7.20
C GLY A 149 17.90 -30.69 -6.36
N VAL A 150 18.41 -29.50 -5.94
CA VAL A 150 19.65 -29.38 -5.16
C VAL A 150 19.40 -28.76 -3.79
N GLY A 151 18.83 -27.55 -3.75
CA GLY A 151 18.56 -26.88 -2.46
C GLY A 151 18.46 -25.37 -2.54
N TYR A 152 18.34 -24.78 -1.36
CA TYR A 152 18.21 -23.35 -1.13
C TYR A 152 19.54 -22.74 -0.71
N TYR A 153 19.80 -21.54 -1.22
CA TYR A 153 20.93 -20.72 -0.81
C TYR A 153 20.39 -19.37 -0.33
N PHE A 154 20.75 -18.98 0.88
CA PHE A 154 20.39 -17.67 1.41
C PHE A 154 21.00 -16.57 0.52
N ALA A 155 20.22 -15.53 0.25
CA ALA A 155 20.66 -14.38 -0.50
C ALA A 155 20.21 -13.09 0.19
N HIS A 156 21.01 -12.02 0.04
CA HIS A 156 20.69 -10.70 0.56
C HIS A 156 21.24 -9.61 -0.36
N THR A 157 20.66 -8.45 -0.24
CA THR A 157 21.09 -7.22 -0.93
C THR A 157 20.64 -6.01 -0.12
N GLN A 158 20.81 -4.81 -0.69
CA GLN A 158 20.31 -3.56 -0.14
C GLN A 158 19.46 -2.87 -1.21
N VAL A 159 18.32 -2.33 -0.83
CA VAL A 159 17.64 -1.30 -1.61
C VAL A 159 18.45 -0.01 -1.46
N LEU A 160 18.87 0.59 -2.55
CA LEU A 160 19.74 1.75 -2.53
C LEU A 160 18.96 3.02 -2.20
N ALA A 161 19.54 3.90 -1.39
CA ALA A 161 18.94 5.20 -1.07
C ALA A 161 18.76 6.05 -2.33
N SER A 162 17.69 6.86 -2.35
CA SER A 162 17.32 7.75 -3.47
C SER A 162 17.26 7.02 -4.82
N SER A 163 16.83 5.76 -4.82
CA SER A 163 16.88 4.87 -5.99
C SER A 163 15.68 3.94 -6.05
N THR A 164 15.40 3.44 -7.23
CA THR A 164 14.48 2.33 -7.50
C THR A 164 15.25 1.04 -7.81
N SER A 165 16.43 0.88 -7.24
CA SER A 165 17.32 -0.25 -7.55
C SER A 165 17.90 -0.88 -6.29
N THR A 166 18.36 -2.12 -6.41
CA THR A 166 19.13 -2.79 -5.36
C THR A 166 20.62 -2.79 -5.69
N ALA A 167 21.43 -2.97 -4.66
CA ALA A 167 22.83 -3.39 -4.82
C ALA A 167 22.92 -4.80 -5.41
N GLY A 168 24.12 -5.27 -5.64
CA GLY A 168 24.36 -6.64 -6.11
C GLY A 168 23.88 -7.68 -5.10
N LEU A 169 23.20 -8.71 -5.59
CA LEU A 169 22.75 -9.81 -4.76
C LEU A 169 23.96 -10.61 -4.25
N SER A 170 24.04 -10.82 -2.96
CA SER A 170 25.10 -11.56 -2.28
C SER A 170 24.54 -12.80 -1.58
N GLN A 171 25.38 -13.81 -1.42
CA GLN A 171 25.08 -15.01 -0.65
C GLN A 171 25.65 -14.92 0.78
N ALA A 172 25.34 -15.90 1.62
CA ALA A 172 25.96 -16.04 2.92
C ALA A 172 27.49 -16.07 2.78
N GLY A 173 28.19 -15.26 3.60
CA GLY A 173 29.65 -15.10 3.49
C GLY A 173 30.10 -13.95 2.58
N GLY A 174 29.15 -13.18 1.97
CA GLY A 174 29.42 -11.94 1.25
C GLY A 174 29.84 -12.09 -0.21
N ALA A 175 29.99 -13.30 -0.72
CA ALA A 175 30.27 -13.49 -2.16
C ALA A 175 29.03 -13.17 -2.98
N SER A 176 29.24 -12.54 -4.15
CA SER A 176 28.14 -12.22 -5.07
C SER A 176 27.48 -13.47 -5.63
N VAL A 177 26.16 -13.42 -5.81
CA VAL A 177 25.44 -14.39 -6.62
C VAL A 177 25.80 -14.14 -8.08
N SER A 178 26.39 -15.15 -8.71
CA SER A 178 26.90 -15.10 -10.08
C SER A 178 26.53 -16.36 -10.86
N ALA A 179 26.98 -16.51 -12.08
CA ALA A 179 26.66 -17.67 -12.95
C ALA A 179 26.96 -19.03 -12.29
N THR A 180 27.98 -19.08 -11.44
CA THR A 180 28.49 -20.32 -10.84
C THR A 180 28.53 -20.29 -9.31
N SER A 181 28.08 -19.21 -8.70
CA SER A 181 28.11 -19.02 -7.23
C SER A 181 26.75 -18.56 -6.72
N PRO A 182 26.19 -19.20 -5.68
CA PRO A 182 26.66 -20.38 -4.95
C PRO A 182 26.50 -21.70 -5.70
N ALA A 183 25.88 -21.69 -6.86
CA ALA A 183 25.66 -22.86 -7.71
C ALA A 183 25.68 -22.47 -9.18
N THR A 184 25.89 -23.44 -10.09
CA THR A 184 25.62 -23.24 -11.52
C THR A 184 24.12 -23.32 -11.77
N TRP A 185 23.53 -22.23 -12.26
CA TRP A 185 22.08 -22.10 -12.44
C TRP A 185 21.62 -22.76 -13.75
N THR A 186 20.41 -23.28 -13.71
CA THR A 186 19.78 -23.96 -14.84
C THR A 186 18.33 -23.49 -15.02
N ASN A 187 17.77 -23.80 -16.16
CA ASN A 187 16.37 -23.50 -16.47
C ASN A 187 15.42 -23.98 -15.37
N GLY A 188 14.57 -23.10 -14.89
CA GLY A 188 13.62 -23.35 -13.82
C GLY A 188 14.12 -22.99 -12.41
N ASP A 189 15.41 -22.69 -12.23
CA ASP A 189 15.92 -22.18 -10.96
C ASP A 189 15.29 -20.81 -10.61
N ILE A 190 15.19 -20.50 -9.33
CA ILE A 190 14.41 -19.35 -8.86
C ILE A 190 15.24 -18.51 -7.89
N PHE A 191 15.18 -17.19 -8.06
CA PHE A 191 15.63 -16.22 -7.07
C PHE A 191 14.41 -15.49 -6.53
N VAL A 192 14.25 -15.46 -5.22
CA VAL A 192 13.22 -14.68 -4.54
C VAL A 192 13.89 -13.68 -3.62
N LEU A 193 13.49 -12.44 -3.72
CA LEU A 193 13.93 -11.36 -2.87
C LEU A 193 12.70 -10.66 -2.27
N SER A 194 12.73 -10.36 -0.99
CA SER A 194 11.71 -9.56 -0.34
C SER A 194 12.35 -8.59 0.67
N GLY A 195 11.68 -7.49 0.89
CA GLY A 195 12.13 -6.47 1.81
C GLY A 195 11.07 -5.43 2.10
N VAL A 196 11.31 -4.65 3.14
CA VAL A 196 10.51 -3.47 3.48
C VAL A 196 11.43 -2.27 3.42
N TYR A 197 11.05 -1.23 2.69
CA TYR A 197 11.82 0.01 2.59
C TYR A 197 10.93 1.23 2.76
N ARG A 198 11.54 2.38 3.03
CA ARG A 198 10.83 3.67 3.20
C ARG A 198 10.91 4.49 1.92
N VAL A 199 9.82 5.23 1.67
CA VAL A 199 9.68 6.20 0.57
C VAL A 199 9.44 7.58 1.12
#